data_4b4b4f6b53ab83e4c32eb0a5b35e2321
#
_entry.id   4b4b4f6b53ab83e4c32eb0a5b35e2321
#
_cell.length_a   1.000
_cell.length_b   1.000
_cell.length_c   1.000
_cell.angle_alpha   90.00
_cell.angle_beta   90.00
_cell.angle_gamma   90.00
#
_symmetry.space_group_name_H-M   'P 1'
#
loop_
_entity.id
_entity.type
_entity.pdbx_description
1 polymer ?
#
loop_
_entity_poly.entity_id
_entity_poly.type
_entity_poly.pdbx_seq_one_letter_code
_entity_poly.pdbx_strand_id
1 'polypeptide(L)'
;MESFIIEGGHRLSGTIAPQGAKNEALEVICATLLTSEEVIIRNVPDILDVNNLIKLLQDIGVKVKKLAPNEFSFQADEVNLDYLESSDFVKKCSSLRGSVLMIGPLLGRFGKATIAKPGGDKIGRRRLDTHFLGFKNLGAHFGRVEDRDVYEIQADKLVGTYMLLDEASVTGTANIIMAAVFAEGTTTIYNAACEPYIQQLCMMLNAMGAKISGIASNLITIEGVKELHGADHRILPDMIEVGSFIGIAAMIGDGVRIKDVSVPNLGLILDTFRRLGVQIIEDGDDLLIPRQDHYVIDSFIDGTIMTISDAPWPGLTPDLISVLLVVATQAQGSVLFHQKMFESRLFFVDKLIDMGAQIILCDPHRAVVVGHDNAKKLRAGRMSSPDIRAGIALLIAALTAQGTSRIDNIAQIDRGYENIEGRLNALGAKIQRAEVC
;
A
#
# COMPACT_ATOMS: atom_id res chain seq x y z
N MET A 1 -5.39 0.18 -24.70
CA MET A 1 -5.70 0.05 -23.24
C MET A 1 -5.94 -1.42 -22.95
N GLU A 2 -5.36 -1.97 -21.88
CA GLU A 2 -5.58 -3.38 -21.54
C GLU A 2 -6.80 -3.56 -20.62
N SER A 3 -7.45 -4.70 -20.70
CA SER A 3 -8.57 -5.09 -19.87
C SER A 3 -8.47 -6.57 -19.45
N PHE A 4 -9.09 -6.91 -18.32
CA PHE A 4 -9.35 -8.29 -17.95
C PHE A 4 -10.72 -8.74 -18.46
N ILE A 5 -10.76 -9.92 -19.04
CA ILE A 5 -11.99 -10.68 -19.33
C ILE A 5 -12.03 -11.81 -18.32
N ILE A 6 -13.06 -11.86 -17.49
CA ILE A 6 -13.17 -12.76 -16.35
C ILE A 6 -14.44 -13.60 -16.51
N GLU A 7 -14.28 -14.92 -16.62
CA GLU A 7 -15.38 -15.86 -16.48
C GLU A 7 -15.56 -16.20 -15.00
N GLY A 8 -16.63 -15.68 -14.39
CA GLY A 8 -16.87 -15.82 -12.96
C GLY A 8 -17.50 -17.15 -12.56
N GLY A 9 -17.57 -17.39 -11.24
CA GLY A 9 -18.22 -18.59 -10.67
C GLY A 9 -17.34 -19.84 -10.59
N HIS A 10 -16.07 -19.78 -11.00
CA HIS A 10 -15.12 -20.88 -10.85
C HIS A 10 -14.57 -20.93 -9.44
N ARG A 11 -14.61 -22.12 -8.80
CA ARG A 11 -14.02 -22.33 -7.49
C ARG A 11 -12.48 -22.36 -7.58
N LEU A 12 -11.84 -21.73 -6.63
CA LEU A 12 -10.38 -21.67 -6.52
C LEU A 12 -9.88 -22.59 -5.42
N SER A 13 -8.84 -23.37 -5.70
CA SER A 13 -8.22 -24.25 -4.71
C SER A 13 -6.70 -24.27 -4.90
N GLY A 14 -5.98 -24.66 -3.85
CA GLY A 14 -4.53 -24.77 -3.90
C GLY A 14 -3.85 -23.75 -2.99
N THR A 15 -2.62 -23.39 -3.36
CA THR A 15 -1.73 -22.58 -2.51
C THR A 15 -1.27 -21.34 -3.28
N ILE A 16 -1.30 -20.20 -2.60
CA ILE A 16 -0.79 -18.94 -3.11
C ILE A 16 0.09 -18.28 -2.05
N ALA A 17 1.15 -17.60 -2.48
CA ALA A 17 2.01 -16.80 -1.61
C ALA A 17 1.84 -15.32 -1.94
N PRO A 18 1.80 -14.42 -0.95
CA PRO A 18 1.75 -12.99 -1.20
C PRO A 18 3.09 -12.49 -1.78
N GLN A 19 3.02 -11.44 -2.58
CA GLN A 19 4.19 -10.67 -3.02
C GLN A 19 4.80 -9.87 -1.87
N GLY A 20 5.97 -9.28 -2.11
CA GLY A 20 6.54 -8.29 -1.19
C GLY A 20 5.67 -7.04 -1.05
N ALA A 21 5.67 -6.45 0.15
CA ALA A 21 4.84 -5.30 0.47
C ALA A 21 5.20 -4.07 -0.38
N LYS A 22 4.25 -3.60 -1.20
CA LYS A 22 4.43 -2.42 -2.04
C LYS A 22 4.89 -1.20 -1.26
N ASN A 23 4.22 -0.88 -0.17
CA ASN A 23 4.48 0.36 0.58
C ASN A 23 5.87 0.31 1.22
N GLU A 24 6.26 -0.83 1.78
CA GLU A 24 7.61 -1.04 2.29
C GLU A 24 8.66 -0.91 1.18
N ALA A 25 8.44 -1.54 0.02
CA ALA A 25 9.35 -1.46 -1.12
C ALA A 25 9.65 0.00 -1.51
N LEU A 26 8.63 0.85 -1.59
CA LEU A 26 8.80 2.26 -1.94
C LEU A 26 9.65 3.01 -0.91
N GLU A 27 9.52 2.69 0.38
CA GLU A 27 10.26 3.32 1.48
C GLU A 27 11.72 2.84 1.52
N VAL A 28 11.93 1.52 1.57
CA VAL A 28 13.28 0.96 1.71
C VAL A 28 14.14 1.16 0.47
N ILE A 29 13.55 1.18 -0.73
CA ILE A 29 14.26 1.50 -1.97
C ILE A 29 14.72 2.97 -1.96
N CYS A 30 13.87 3.91 -1.52
CA CYS A 30 14.30 5.31 -1.36
C CYS A 30 15.39 5.46 -0.28
N ALA A 31 15.34 4.67 0.79
CA ALA A 31 16.34 4.70 1.86
C ALA A 31 17.75 4.29 1.39
N THR A 32 17.88 3.58 0.27
CA THR A 32 19.19 3.24 -0.32
C THR A 32 20.01 4.48 -0.73
N LEU A 33 19.34 5.61 -0.94
CA LEU A 33 20.00 6.91 -1.21
C LEU A 33 20.79 7.45 -0.01
N LEU A 34 20.57 6.93 1.20
CA LEU A 34 21.22 7.42 2.43
C LEU A 34 22.66 6.96 2.59
N THR A 35 23.14 6.03 1.78
CA THR A 35 24.52 5.54 1.82
C THR A 35 25.12 5.44 0.41
N SER A 36 26.47 5.51 0.33
CA SER A 36 27.22 5.20 -0.91
C SER A 36 27.55 3.72 -1.04
N GLU A 37 27.37 2.95 0.04
CA GLU A 37 27.64 1.52 0.05
C GLU A 37 26.48 0.73 -0.60
N GLU A 38 26.76 -0.51 -0.98
CA GLU A 38 25.77 -1.41 -1.58
C GLU A 38 24.72 -1.83 -0.56
N VAL A 39 23.44 -1.68 -0.95
CA VAL A 39 22.28 -2.16 -0.18
C VAL A 39 21.54 -3.21 -1.00
N ILE A 40 21.32 -4.38 -0.42
CA ILE A 40 20.58 -5.47 -1.04
C ILE A 40 19.15 -5.48 -0.50
N ILE A 41 18.19 -5.45 -1.42
CA ILE A 41 16.75 -5.55 -1.09
C ILE A 41 16.19 -6.82 -1.72
N ARG A 42 15.57 -7.66 -0.89
CA ARG A 42 14.96 -8.94 -1.28
C ARG A 42 13.45 -8.88 -1.18
N ASN A 43 12.79 -9.77 -1.92
CA ASN A 43 11.33 -9.84 -2.01
C ASN A 43 10.70 -8.54 -2.54
N VAL A 44 11.38 -7.88 -3.48
CA VAL A 44 10.90 -6.69 -4.17
C VAL A 44 9.77 -7.09 -5.12
N PRO A 45 8.54 -6.56 -4.98
CA PRO A 45 7.44 -6.94 -5.87
C PRO A 45 7.65 -6.39 -7.29
N ASP A 46 7.38 -7.22 -8.29
CA ASP A 46 7.44 -6.83 -9.71
C ASP A 46 6.13 -6.14 -10.13
N ILE A 47 5.94 -4.93 -9.66
CA ILE A 47 4.75 -4.10 -9.91
C ILE A 47 5.14 -2.76 -10.53
N LEU A 48 4.20 -2.16 -11.24
CA LEU A 48 4.46 -0.97 -12.05
C LEU A 48 5.01 0.22 -11.22
N ASP A 49 4.45 0.48 -10.04
CA ASP A 49 4.89 1.61 -9.19
C ASP A 49 6.33 1.40 -8.67
N VAL A 50 6.71 0.18 -8.29
CA VAL A 50 8.06 -0.14 -7.82
C VAL A 50 9.07 -0.10 -8.97
N ASN A 51 8.73 -0.65 -10.13
CA ASN A 51 9.57 -0.62 -11.30
C ASN A 51 9.83 0.83 -11.79
N ASN A 52 8.81 1.68 -11.74
CA ASN A 52 8.95 3.10 -12.07
C ASN A 52 9.86 3.84 -11.07
N LEU A 53 9.78 3.51 -9.77
CA LEU A 53 10.67 4.09 -8.77
C LEU A 53 12.13 3.64 -9.00
N ILE A 54 12.36 2.35 -9.23
CA ILE A 54 13.70 1.82 -9.53
C ILE A 54 14.30 2.54 -10.76
N LYS A 55 13.51 2.71 -11.81
CA LYS A 55 13.95 3.43 -13.00
C LYS A 55 14.27 4.91 -12.70
N LEU A 56 13.47 5.56 -11.88
CA LEU A 56 13.72 6.94 -11.46
C LEU A 56 15.03 7.06 -10.68
N LEU A 57 15.33 6.09 -9.79
CA LEU A 57 16.61 6.05 -9.07
C LEU A 57 17.80 5.80 -10.01
N GLN A 58 17.65 4.94 -11.01
CA GLN A 58 18.68 4.75 -12.05
C GLN A 58 18.95 6.04 -12.83
N ASP A 59 17.90 6.79 -13.16
CA ASP A 59 18.02 8.05 -13.90
C ASP A 59 18.79 9.13 -13.11
N ILE A 60 18.72 9.12 -11.77
CA ILE A 60 19.51 10.02 -10.91
C ILE A 60 20.91 9.48 -10.59
N GLY A 61 21.31 8.34 -11.16
CA GLY A 61 22.66 7.79 -11.05
C GLY A 61 22.83 6.61 -10.07
N VAL A 62 21.76 6.11 -9.44
CA VAL A 62 21.86 4.91 -8.60
C VAL A 62 22.16 3.68 -9.45
N LYS A 63 23.21 2.96 -9.13
CA LYS A 63 23.55 1.70 -9.78
C LYS A 63 22.65 0.59 -9.25
N VAL A 64 21.81 0.02 -10.11
CA VAL A 64 20.88 -1.04 -9.75
C VAL A 64 21.21 -2.31 -10.50
N LYS A 65 21.37 -3.43 -9.79
CA LYS A 65 21.61 -4.76 -10.36
C LYS A 65 20.52 -5.72 -9.88
N LYS A 66 19.93 -6.46 -10.80
CA LYS A 66 19.05 -7.59 -10.48
C LYS A 66 19.92 -8.80 -10.14
N LEU A 67 19.85 -9.28 -8.90
CA LEU A 67 20.64 -10.43 -8.41
C LEU A 67 19.91 -11.75 -8.66
N ALA A 68 18.58 -11.74 -8.47
CA ALA A 68 17.70 -12.88 -8.66
C ALA A 68 16.27 -12.37 -8.96
N PRO A 69 15.28 -13.21 -9.27
CA PRO A 69 13.90 -12.79 -9.26
C PRO A 69 13.54 -12.11 -7.93
N ASN A 70 12.95 -10.92 -7.98
CA ASN A 70 12.56 -10.13 -6.81
C ASN A 70 13.70 -9.74 -5.84
N GLU A 71 14.98 -9.80 -6.29
CA GLU A 71 16.14 -9.41 -5.50
C GLU A 71 17.03 -8.43 -6.27
N PHE A 72 17.36 -7.31 -5.64
CA PHE A 72 18.13 -6.22 -6.26
C PHE A 72 19.22 -5.70 -5.33
N SER A 73 20.30 -5.24 -5.91
CA SER A 73 21.33 -4.46 -5.25
C SER A 73 21.24 -3.01 -5.74
N PHE A 74 21.36 -2.07 -4.81
CA PHE A 74 21.34 -0.63 -5.05
C PHE A 74 22.63 -0.02 -4.50
N GLN A 75 23.27 0.84 -5.30
CA GLN A 75 24.46 1.59 -4.86
C GLN A 75 24.34 3.04 -5.32
N ALA A 76 24.22 3.96 -4.37
CA ALA A 76 24.06 5.39 -4.58
C ALA A 76 25.38 6.16 -4.32
N ASP A 77 26.49 5.70 -4.93
CA ASP A 77 27.81 6.32 -4.80
C ASP A 77 27.98 7.59 -5.67
N GLU A 78 27.28 7.68 -6.78
CA GLU A 78 27.31 8.81 -7.70
C GLU A 78 25.91 9.30 -8.03
N VAL A 79 25.33 10.18 -7.19
CA VAL A 79 23.99 10.72 -7.39
C VAL A 79 24.09 12.07 -8.15
N ASN A 80 23.41 12.15 -9.28
CA ASN A 80 23.32 13.36 -10.11
C ASN A 80 22.18 14.28 -9.63
N LEU A 81 22.52 15.24 -8.80
CA LEU A 81 21.55 16.21 -8.27
C LEU A 81 21.03 17.19 -9.35
N ASP A 82 21.81 17.46 -10.41
CA ASP A 82 21.38 18.35 -11.48
C ASP A 82 20.21 17.76 -12.29
N TYR A 83 20.11 16.42 -12.36
CA TYR A 83 18.98 15.76 -13.00
C TYR A 83 17.65 16.06 -12.33
N LEU A 84 17.65 16.33 -11.00
CA LEU A 84 16.43 16.68 -10.26
C LEU A 84 15.77 17.98 -10.76
N GLU A 85 16.50 18.80 -11.51
CA GLU A 85 16.00 20.04 -12.11
C GLU A 85 15.48 19.85 -13.55
N SER A 86 15.62 18.66 -14.10
CA SER A 86 15.20 18.35 -15.49
C SER A 86 13.68 18.21 -15.64
N SER A 87 13.18 18.57 -16.80
CA SER A 87 11.77 18.37 -17.15
C SER A 87 11.37 16.89 -17.20
N ASP A 88 12.32 15.99 -17.48
CA ASP A 88 12.10 14.54 -17.47
C ASP A 88 11.86 14.02 -16.06
N PHE A 89 12.69 14.48 -15.09
CA PHE A 89 12.48 14.17 -13.67
C PHE A 89 11.10 14.65 -13.19
N VAL A 90 10.74 15.90 -13.48
CA VAL A 90 9.44 16.49 -13.10
C VAL A 90 8.29 15.64 -13.64
N LYS A 91 8.35 15.23 -14.92
CA LYS A 91 7.32 14.39 -15.55
C LYS A 91 7.20 13.02 -14.89
N LYS A 92 8.31 12.36 -14.58
CA LYS A 92 8.33 11.03 -13.93
C LYS A 92 7.80 11.12 -12.50
N CYS A 93 8.23 12.10 -11.71
CA CYS A 93 7.71 12.34 -10.36
C CYS A 93 6.20 12.59 -10.35
N SER A 94 5.69 13.37 -11.32
CA SER A 94 4.27 13.68 -11.44
C SER A 94 3.39 12.44 -11.73
N SER A 95 3.98 11.37 -12.24
CA SER A 95 3.26 10.10 -12.50
C SER A 95 3.30 9.11 -11.35
N LEU A 96 4.20 9.29 -10.39
CA LEU A 96 4.47 8.33 -9.32
C LEU A 96 4.36 8.98 -7.93
N ARG A 97 3.36 8.58 -7.13
CA ARG A 97 3.21 9.11 -5.77
C ARG A 97 4.40 8.76 -4.86
N GLY A 98 4.99 7.57 -5.04
CA GLY A 98 6.14 7.10 -4.27
C GLY A 98 7.39 7.98 -4.42
N SER A 99 7.47 8.81 -5.47
CA SER A 99 8.59 9.73 -5.67
C SER A 99 8.78 10.73 -4.52
N VAL A 100 7.71 11.02 -3.76
CA VAL A 100 7.78 11.89 -2.57
C VAL A 100 8.75 11.36 -1.51
N LEU A 101 8.94 10.04 -1.43
CA LEU A 101 9.82 9.39 -0.45
C LEU A 101 11.32 9.61 -0.73
N MET A 102 11.68 10.18 -1.87
CA MET A 102 13.05 10.56 -2.17
C MET A 102 13.49 11.84 -1.44
N ILE A 103 12.54 12.67 -0.98
CA ILE A 103 12.85 13.98 -0.37
C ILE A 103 13.69 13.79 0.89
N GLY A 104 13.24 12.91 1.81
CA GLY A 104 13.94 12.68 3.08
C GLY A 104 15.40 12.28 2.92
N PRO A 105 15.71 11.23 2.16
CA PRO A 105 17.10 10.81 1.95
C PRO A 105 17.94 11.82 1.16
N LEU A 106 17.39 12.48 0.15
CA LEU A 106 18.12 13.52 -0.59
C LEU A 106 18.45 14.71 0.31
N LEU A 107 17.50 15.19 1.09
CA LEU A 107 17.70 16.27 2.04
C LEU A 107 18.70 15.87 3.15
N GLY A 108 18.54 14.68 3.72
CA GLY A 108 19.39 14.18 4.81
C GLY A 108 20.86 14.04 4.39
N ARG A 109 21.11 13.48 3.21
CA ARG A 109 22.48 13.19 2.75
C ARG A 109 23.12 14.35 1.98
N PHE A 110 22.34 15.07 1.18
CA PHE A 110 22.88 16.07 0.25
C PHE A 110 22.46 17.52 0.59
N GLY A 111 21.62 17.71 1.61
CA GLY A 111 21.13 19.04 2.00
C GLY A 111 20.16 19.69 1.00
N LYS A 112 19.81 18.99 -0.10
CA LYS A 112 18.95 19.52 -1.15
C LYS A 112 18.05 18.42 -1.72
N ALA A 113 16.77 18.75 -1.93
CA ALA A 113 15.84 17.92 -2.65
C ALA A 113 14.91 18.75 -3.53
N THR A 114 14.44 18.17 -4.63
CA THR A 114 13.44 18.79 -5.52
C THR A 114 12.32 17.78 -5.74
N ILE A 115 11.08 18.22 -5.68
CA ILE A 115 9.91 17.37 -5.94
C ILE A 115 8.86 18.13 -6.75
N ALA A 116 8.38 17.51 -7.83
CA ALA A 116 7.15 17.93 -8.48
C ALA A 116 5.93 17.52 -7.67
N LYS A 117 4.78 18.13 -7.91
CA LYS A 117 3.53 17.68 -7.32
C LYS A 117 3.30 16.20 -7.69
N PRO A 118 3.38 15.27 -6.74
CA PRO A 118 3.34 13.85 -7.06
C PRO A 118 1.94 13.42 -7.51
N GLY A 119 1.90 12.54 -8.51
CA GLY A 119 0.69 11.91 -9.01
C GLY A 119 0.12 10.84 -8.07
N GLY A 120 -0.53 9.84 -8.64
CA GLY A 120 -1.07 8.67 -7.93
C GLY A 120 -2.60 8.57 -7.97
N ASP A 121 -3.17 7.74 -7.10
CA ASP A 121 -4.60 7.44 -7.06
C ASP A 121 -5.44 8.67 -6.75
N LYS A 122 -6.59 8.78 -7.42
CA LYS A 122 -7.59 9.83 -7.19
C LYS A 122 -8.56 9.44 -6.08
N ILE A 123 -8.04 9.32 -4.84
CA ILE A 123 -8.80 8.87 -3.65
C ILE A 123 -9.15 10.01 -2.69
N GLY A 124 -9.01 11.26 -3.10
CA GLY A 124 -9.20 12.46 -2.30
C GLY A 124 -7.93 13.32 -2.23
N ARG A 125 -7.97 14.37 -1.41
CA ARG A 125 -6.82 15.25 -1.21
C ARG A 125 -5.74 14.53 -0.41
N ARG A 126 -4.52 14.52 -0.93
CA ARG A 126 -3.35 13.92 -0.29
C ARG A 126 -2.28 14.99 -0.14
N ARG A 127 -2.41 15.77 0.93
CA ARG A 127 -1.52 16.88 1.22
C ARG A 127 -0.10 16.40 1.50
N LEU A 128 0.86 17.32 1.38
CA LEU A 128 2.27 17.11 1.72
C LEU A 128 2.69 17.96 2.93
N ASP A 129 1.73 18.61 3.58
CA ASP A 129 1.97 19.55 4.69
C ASP A 129 2.79 18.90 5.79
N THR A 130 2.44 17.69 6.23
CA THR A 130 3.18 16.94 7.27
C THR A 130 4.65 16.74 6.90
N HIS A 131 4.95 16.43 5.61
CA HIS A 131 6.33 16.30 5.15
C HIS A 131 7.09 17.62 5.30
N PHE A 132 6.54 18.72 4.75
CA PHE A 132 7.19 20.02 4.75
C PHE A 132 7.33 20.61 6.15
N LEU A 133 6.31 20.45 7.01
CA LEU A 133 6.37 20.88 8.41
C LEU A 133 7.44 20.10 9.19
N GLY A 134 7.54 18.79 8.96
CA GLY A 134 8.59 17.96 9.54
C GLY A 134 10.00 18.41 9.13
N PHE A 135 10.24 18.66 7.86
CA PHE A 135 11.52 19.18 7.37
C PHE A 135 11.83 20.58 7.89
N LYS A 136 10.83 21.45 7.96
CA LYS A 136 10.98 22.79 8.56
C LYS A 136 11.38 22.70 10.03
N ASN A 137 10.77 21.79 10.78
CA ASN A 137 11.12 21.56 12.19
C ASN A 137 12.57 21.09 12.36
N LEU A 138 13.10 20.32 11.39
CA LEU A 138 14.51 19.93 11.35
C LEU A 138 15.45 21.06 10.88
N GLY A 139 14.93 22.24 10.51
CA GLY A 139 15.71 23.40 10.07
C GLY A 139 15.82 23.58 8.56
N ALA A 140 15.08 22.81 7.76
CA ALA A 140 15.06 23.00 6.32
C ALA A 140 14.15 24.16 5.91
N HIS A 141 14.49 24.76 4.76
CA HIS A 141 13.69 25.74 4.07
C HIS A 141 13.12 25.15 2.78
N PHE A 142 11.93 25.58 2.39
CA PHE A 142 11.31 25.14 1.14
C PHE A 142 10.64 26.32 0.43
N GLY A 143 10.61 26.25 -0.90
CA GLY A 143 9.97 27.22 -1.75
C GLY A 143 9.40 26.55 -3.00
N ARG A 144 8.33 27.15 -3.55
CA ARG A 144 7.81 26.75 -4.86
C ARG A 144 8.54 27.50 -5.96
N VAL A 145 9.00 26.78 -6.96
CA VAL A 145 9.56 27.33 -8.20
C VAL A 145 8.49 27.26 -9.26
N GLU A 146 7.85 28.39 -9.54
CA GLU A 146 6.64 28.47 -10.37
C GLU A 146 6.87 28.03 -11.82
N ASP A 147 7.99 28.43 -12.41
CA ASP A 147 8.34 28.15 -13.82
C ASP A 147 8.46 26.64 -14.10
N ARG A 148 8.76 25.82 -13.08
CA ARG A 148 8.93 24.36 -13.18
C ARG A 148 7.85 23.56 -12.46
N ASP A 149 6.96 24.25 -11.73
CA ASP A 149 5.92 23.65 -10.86
C ASP A 149 6.49 22.60 -9.90
N VAL A 150 7.61 22.92 -9.26
CA VAL A 150 8.29 22.07 -8.28
C VAL A 150 8.42 22.78 -6.94
N TYR A 151 8.64 21.99 -5.90
CA TYR A 151 9.11 22.46 -4.60
C TYR A 151 10.59 22.11 -4.47
N GLU A 152 11.39 23.12 -4.10
CA GLU A 152 12.78 22.92 -3.68
C GLU A 152 12.87 22.97 -2.16
N ILE A 153 13.58 22.01 -1.57
CA ILE A 153 13.82 21.90 -0.14
C ILE A 153 15.32 21.91 0.07
N GLN A 154 15.79 22.74 0.99
CA GLN A 154 17.22 22.93 1.26
C GLN A 154 17.46 23.07 2.75
N ALA A 155 18.60 22.56 3.22
CA ALA A 155 19.08 22.74 4.57
C ALA A 155 20.62 22.77 4.56
N ASP A 156 21.21 23.80 5.16
CA ASP A 156 22.66 23.82 5.42
C ASP A 156 23.03 22.79 6.48
N LYS A 157 22.11 22.57 7.43
CA LYS A 157 22.26 21.64 8.54
C LYS A 157 20.87 21.22 9.04
N LEU A 158 20.69 19.94 9.27
CA LEU A 158 19.52 19.43 9.96
C LEU A 158 19.81 19.31 11.46
N VAL A 159 18.88 19.73 12.30
CA VAL A 159 19.00 19.70 13.75
C VAL A 159 17.81 18.96 14.34
N GLY A 160 18.11 17.99 15.20
CA GLY A 160 17.11 17.19 15.89
C GLY A 160 16.22 18.03 16.80
N THR A 161 14.95 17.72 16.85
CA THR A 161 13.95 18.44 17.63
C THR A 161 12.80 17.52 18.02
N TYR A 162 12.00 17.96 18.99
CA TYR A 162 10.69 17.35 19.24
C TYR A 162 9.67 17.89 18.25
N MET A 163 8.87 16.99 17.66
CA MET A 163 7.74 17.37 16.82
C MET A 163 6.51 16.51 17.09
N LEU A 164 5.35 17.15 17.13
CA LEU A 164 4.05 16.50 17.11
C LEU A 164 3.48 16.63 15.70
N LEU A 165 3.26 15.51 15.02
CA LEU A 165 2.66 15.51 13.69
C LEU A 165 1.16 15.78 13.78
N ASP A 166 0.65 16.57 12.85
CA ASP A 166 -0.78 16.91 12.73
C ASP A 166 -1.63 15.69 12.30
N GLU A 167 -1.01 14.73 11.61
CA GLU A 167 -1.60 13.44 11.25
C GLU A 167 -0.56 12.32 11.32
N ALA A 168 -0.99 11.08 11.56
CA ALA A 168 -0.15 9.89 11.46
C ALA A 168 0.09 9.52 9.99
N SER A 169 0.77 10.42 9.26
CA SER A 169 1.08 10.24 7.85
C SER A 169 2.19 9.21 7.66
N VAL A 170 1.91 8.14 6.92
CA VAL A 170 2.90 7.08 6.62
C VAL A 170 4.10 7.66 5.87
N THR A 171 3.85 8.24 4.69
CA THR A 171 4.94 8.80 3.87
C THR A 171 5.61 10.01 4.51
N GLY A 172 4.86 10.80 5.29
CA GLY A 172 5.42 11.91 6.09
C GLY A 172 6.37 11.40 7.15
N THR A 173 5.96 10.40 7.94
CA THR A 173 6.79 9.77 8.96
C THR A 173 8.06 9.16 8.34
N ALA A 174 7.92 8.37 7.27
CA ALA A 174 9.07 7.76 6.58
C ALA A 174 10.08 8.81 6.11
N ASN A 175 9.62 9.88 5.47
CA ASN A 175 10.48 10.97 4.99
C ASN A 175 11.20 11.70 6.12
N ILE A 176 10.47 12.00 7.20
CA ILE A 176 11.07 12.68 8.36
C ILE A 176 12.13 11.79 9.02
N ILE A 177 11.86 10.49 9.18
CA ILE A 177 12.81 9.52 9.70
C ILE A 177 14.09 9.52 8.84
N MET A 178 13.94 9.38 7.51
CA MET A 178 15.07 9.31 6.58
C MET A 178 15.90 10.60 6.54
N ALA A 179 15.33 11.76 6.81
CA ALA A 179 16.07 13.00 6.96
C ALA A 179 16.73 13.11 8.36
N ALA A 180 16.00 12.72 9.41
CA ALA A 180 16.41 12.87 10.80
C ALA A 180 17.59 11.97 11.20
N VAL A 181 17.85 10.87 10.51
CA VAL A 181 19.01 9.99 10.79
C VAL A 181 20.34 10.73 10.67
N PHE A 182 20.41 11.84 9.94
CA PHE A 182 21.58 12.69 9.83
C PHE A 182 21.46 14.04 10.58
N ALA A 183 20.32 14.29 11.24
CA ALA A 183 20.14 15.52 12.01
C ALA A 183 21.03 15.52 13.26
N GLU A 184 21.67 16.65 13.56
CA GLU A 184 22.51 16.78 14.76
C GLU A 184 21.65 16.72 16.02
N GLY A 185 22.04 15.87 16.98
CA GLY A 185 21.32 15.69 18.24
C GLY A 185 20.21 14.64 18.13
N THR A 186 19.12 14.83 18.85
CA THR A 186 18.03 13.88 18.97
C THR A 186 16.74 14.44 18.37
N THR A 187 16.10 13.67 17.49
CA THR A 187 14.77 13.95 16.97
C THR A 187 13.75 13.04 17.65
N THR A 188 12.65 13.62 18.14
CA THR A 188 11.51 12.87 18.66
C THR A 188 10.28 13.19 17.83
N ILE A 189 9.68 12.17 17.25
CA ILE A 189 8.46 12.28 16.44
C ILE A 189 7.31 11.67 17.22
N TYR A 190 6.33 12.48 17.63
CA TYR A 190 5.10 12.03 18.26
C TYR A 190 3.96 12.06 17.26
N ASN A 191 2.99 11.16 17.39
CA ASN A 191 1.97 10.86 16.41
C ASN A 191 2.54 10.36 15.07
N ALA A 192 3.67 9.65 15.14
CA ALA A 192 4.27 8.98 13.99
C ALA A 192 3.35 7.84 13.51
N ALA A 193 3.33 7.58 12.21
CA ALA A 193 2.81 6.32 11.68
C ALA A 193 3.66 5.15 12.19
N CYS A 194 3.02 4.02 12.47
CA CYS A 194 3.71 2.83 13.03
C CYS A 194 3.29 1.52 12.35
N GLU A 195 2.83 1.59 11.12
CA GLU A 195 2.54 0.45 10.26
C GLU A 195 3.76 -0.48 10.12
N PRO A 196 3.55 -1.78 9.85
CA PRO A 196 4.66 -2.73 9.69
C PRO A 196 5.76 -2.26 8.74
N TYR A 197 5.42 -1.58 7.65
CA TYR A 197 6.41 -1.05 6.70
C TYR A 197 7.25 0.11 7.29
N ILE A 198 6.69 0.98 8.13
CA ILE A 198 7.49 1.98 8.87
C ILE A 198 8.43 1.30 9.87
N GLN A 199 7.95 0.24 10.54
CA GLN A 199 8.78 -0.55 11.45
C GLN A 199 9.96 -1.17 10.69
N GLN A 200 9.71 -1.77 9.52
CA GLN A 200 10.74 -2.37 8.68
C GLN A 200 11.75 -1.34 8.15
N LEU A 201 11.29 -0.16 7.75
CA LEU A 201 12.17 0.96 7.40
C LEU A 201 13.11 1.29 8.57
N CYS A 202 12.58 1.44 9.79
CA CYS A 202 13.39 1.71 10.97
C CYS A 202 14.38 0.58 11.27
N MET A 203 13.97 -0.69 11.13
CA MET A 203 14.84 -1.85 11.33
C MET A 203 15.97 -1.90 10.31
N MET A 204 15.67 -1.64 9.03
CA MET A 204 16.66 -1.56 7.97
C MET A 204 17.66 -0.40 8.24
N LEU A 205 17.17 0.78 8.59
CA LEU A 205 18.03 1.93 8.92
C LEU A 205 18.93 1.63 10.12
N ASN A 206 18.42 0.96 11.15
CA ASN A 206 19.25 0.52 12.29
C ASN A 206 20.30 -0.52 11.86
N ALA A 207 19.98 -1.43 10.95
CA ALA A 207 20.97 -2.34 10.37
C ALA A 207 22.03 -1.60 9.54
N MET A 208 21.68 -0.46 8.96
CA MET A 208 22.60 0.44 8.26
C MET A 208 23.45 1.30 9.22
N GLY A 209 23.19 1.26 10.53
CA GLY A 209 23.93 2.02 11.55
C GLY A 209 23.21 3.22 12.14
N ALA A 210 21.93 3.45 11.80
CA ALA A 210 21.11 4.46 12.47
C ALA A 210 20.82 4.06 13.93
N LYS A 211 20.33 5.03 14.71
CA LYS A 211 19.96 4.84 16.11
C LYS A 211 18.51 5.27 16.32
N ILE A 212 17.59 4.36 15.99
CA ILE A 212 16.14 4.58 16.06
C ILE A 212 15.57 3.69 17.16
N SER A 213 14.79 4.27 18.06
CA SER A 213 14.04 3.60 19.12
C SER A 213 12.56 3.98 19.10
N GLY A 214 11.72 3.25 19.86
CA GLY A 214 10.27 3.42 19.83
C GLY A 214 9.61 2.80 18.59
N ILE A 215 10.30 1.89 17.90
CA ILE A 215 9.77 1.15 16.75
C ILE A 215 8.50 0.41 17.17
N ALA A 216 7.48 0.38 16.30
CA ALA A 216 6.14 -0.15 16.54
C ALA A 216 5.28 0.71 17.49
N SER A 217 5.70 1.92 17.82
CA SER A 217 4.87 2.89 18.54
C SER A 217 4.70 4.18 17.73
N ASN A 218 3.80 5.04 18.18
CA ASN A 218 3.61 6.36 17.60
C ASN A 218 4.56 7.43 18.15
N LEU A 219 5.53 7.02 18.96
CA LEU A 219 6.57 7.87 19.52
C LEU A 219 7.93 7.31 19.14
N ILE A 220 8.55 7.89 18.12
CA ILE A 220 9.85 7.47 17.58
C ILE A 220 10.91 8.46 18.01
N THR A 221 12.06 7.94 18.47
CA THR A 221 13.23 8.73 18.82
C THR A 221 14.41 8.32 17.96
N ILE A 222 15.11 9.31 17.39
CA ILE A 222 16.22 9.13 16.46
C ILE A 222 17.40 9.94 16.96
N GLU A 223 18.52 9.29 17.24
CA GLU A 223 19.81 9.96 17.49
C GLU A 223 20.55 10.07 16.15
N GLY A 224 20.90 11.28 15.76
CA GLY A 224 21.61 11.52 14.51
C GLY A 224 22.98 10.85 14.45
N VAL A 225 23.33 10.34 13.27
CA VAL A 225 24.63 9.72 12.97
C VAL A 225 25.33 10.45 11.84
N LYS A 226 26.63 10.24 11.67
CA LYS A 226 27.42 10.91 10.64
C LYS A 226 27.34 10.21 9.29
N GLU A 227 27.17 8.89 9.30
CA GLU A 227 27.15 8.05 8.10
C GLU A 227 26.30 6.80 8.32
N LEU A 228 25.81 6.23 7.25
CA LEU A 228 25.13 4.93 7.21
C LEU A 228 25.89 4.00 6.26
N HIS A 229 25.79 2.70 6.53
CA HIS A 229 26.48 1.64 5.81
C HIS A 229 25.50 0.84 4.92
N GLY A 230 26.04 -0.11 4.16
CA GLY A 230 25.26 -1.07 3.41
C GLY A 230 24.49 -2.04 4.33
N ALA A 231 23.44 -2.63 3.80
CA ALA A 231 22.62 -3.63 4.49
C ALA A 231 22.02 -4.66 3.51
N ASP A 232 21.55 -5.77 4.04
CA ASP A 232 20.74 -6.76 3.34
C ASP A 232 19.37 -6.82 4.03
N HIS A 233 18.32 -6.40 3.32
CA HIS A 233 16.97 -6.29 3.87
C HIS A 233 15.98 -7.10 3.04
N ARG A 234 15.08 -7.83 3.72
CA ARG A 234 14.00 -8.57 3.09
C ARG A 234 12.66 -7.92 3.40
N ILE A 235 11.97 -7.49 2.36
CA ILE A 235 10.63 -6.90 2.44
C ILE A 235 9.63 -7.95 2.96
N LEU A 236 8.75 -7.55 3.88
CA LEU A 236 7.65 -8.36 4.38
C LEU A 236 6.66 -8.73 3.25
N PRO A 237 5.91 -9.83 3.40
CA PRO A 237 4.75 -10.08 2.55
C PRO A 237 3.74 -8.94 2.65
N ASP A 238 3.07 -8.61 1.53
CA ASP A 238 2.10 -7.51 1.48
C ASP A 238 0.82 -7.88 2.22
N MET A 239 0.61 -7.30 3.41
CA MET A 239 -0.58 -7.54 4.22
C MET A 239 -1.89 -7.17 3.50
N ILE A 240 -1.83 -6.23 2.55
CA ILE A 240 -3.00 -5.83 1.76
C ILE A 240 -3.33 -6.91 0.73
N GLU A 241 -2.32 -7.50 0.11
CA GLU A 241 -2.52 -8.63 -0.79
C GLU A 241 -3.00 -9.86 -0.03
N VAL A 242 -2.47 -10.12 1.17
CA VAL A 242 -2.98 -11.18 2.07
C VAL A 242 -4.47 -11.00 2.32
N GLY A 243 -4.90 -9.79 2.72
CA GLY A 243 -6.32 -9.48 2.91
C GLY A 243 -7.15 -9.65 1.62
N SER A 244 -6.60 -9.29 0.47
CA SER A 244 -7.26 -9.50 -0.82
C SER A 244 -7.46 -10.99 -1.13
N PHE A 245 -6.45 -11.83 -0.84
CA PHE A 245 -6.55 -13.29 -1.02
C PHE A 245 -7.51 -13.93 -0.03
N ILE A 246 -7.57 -13.44 1.22
CA ILE A 246 -8.61 -13.87 2.17
C ILE A 246 -10.00 -13.58 1.59
N GLY A 247 -10.22 -12.38 1.06
CA GLY A 247 -11.49 -11.99 0.45
C GLY A 247 -11.87 -12.86 -0.76
N ILE A 248 -10.92 -13.12 -1.67
CA ILE A 248 -11.11 -14.03 -2.80
C ILE A 248 -11.48 -15.43 -2.31
N ALA A 249 -10.70 -15.98 -1.37
CA ALA A 249 -10.90 -17.31 -0.84
C ALA A 249 -12.23 -17.46 -0.09
N ALA A 250 -12.66 -16.43 0.65
CA ALA A 250 -13.95 -16.41 1.36
C ALA A 250 -15.13 -16.52 0.39
N MET A 251 -15.07 -15.86 -0.76
CA MET A 251 -16.19 -15.79 -1.70
C MET A 251 -16.28 -16.96 -2.69
N ILE A 252 -15.11 -17.44 -3.17
CA ILE A 252 -15.06 -18.47 -4.23
C ILE A 252 -14.04 -19.58 -3.95
N GLY A 253 -13.43 -19.61 -2.77
CA GLY A 253 -12.44 -20.61 -2.41
C GLY A 253 -13.05 -21.99 -2.17
N ASP A 254 -12.25 -23.03 -2.39
CA ASP A 254 -12.53 -24.43 -2.06
C ASP A 254 -11.28 -25.00 -1.34
N GLY A 255 -10.96 -24.41 -0.17
CA GLY A 255 -9.76 -24.74 0.60
C GLY A 255 -8.50 -24.07 0.04
N VAL A 256 -8.41 -22.73 0.10
CA VAL A 256 -7.23 -21.98 -0.34
C VAL A 256 -6.25 -21.80 0.83
N ARG A 257 -4.98 -22.15 0.59
CA ARG A 257 -3.87 -21.87 1.52
C ARG A 257 -3.10 -20.63 1.06
N ILE A 258 -2.95 -19.67 1.96
CA ILE A 258 -2.11 -18.48 1.75
C ILE A 258 -0.85 -18.67 2.59
N LYS A 259 0.32 -18.77 1.95
CA LYS A 259 1.59 -19.12 2.59
C LYS A 259 2.38 -17.89 3.02
N ASP A 260 3.20 -18.08 4.07
CA ASP A 260 4.23 -17.11 4.48
C ASP A 260 3.67 -15.69 4.63
N VAL A 261 2.54 -15.54 5.34
CA VAL A 261 1.78 -14.28 5.43
C VAL A 261 2.32 -13.29 6.46
N SER A 262 3.25 -13.71 7.30
CA SER A 262 3.75 -12.92 8.44
C SER A 262 2.62 -12.54 9.41
N VAL A 263 1.96 -13.56 10.01
CA VAL A 263 0.80 -13.40 10.90
C VAL A 263 0.96 -12.28 11.93
N PRO A 264 2.12 -12.11 12.62
CA PRO A 264 2.29 -11.04 13.61
C PRO A 264 2.15 -9.61 13.04
N ASN A 265 2.29 -9.45 11.73
CA ASN A 265 2.23 -8.16 11.04
C ASN A 265 0.88 -7.88 10.37
N LEU A 266 -0.14 -8.72 10.59
CA LEU A 266 -1.46 -8.54 9.97
C LEU A 266 -2.42 -7.65 10.81
N GLY A 267 -2.11 -7.38 12.07
CA GLY A 267 -2.93 -6.53 12.94
C GLY A 267 -4.40 -6.96 12.99
N LEU A 268 -5.31 -6.02 12.77
CA LEU A 268 -6.77 -6.27 12.82
C LEU A 268 -7.34 -6.95 11.56
N ILE A 269 -6.52 -7.28 10.55
CA ILE A 269 -7.02 -7.83 9.28
C ILE A 269 -7.78 -9.13 9.51
N LEU A 270 -7.19 -10.11 10.20
CA LEU A 270 -7.81 -11.41 10.42
C LEU A 270 -9.12 -11.30 11.22
N ASP A 271 -9.10 -10.52 12.30
CA ASP A 271 -10.26 -10.35 13.16
C ASP A 271 -11.41 -9.63 12.43
N THR A 272 -11.10 -8.69 11.54
CA THR A 272 -12.11 -8.00 10.75
C THR A 272 -12.80 -8.95 9.77
N PHE A 273 -12.06 -9.84 9.11
CA PHE A 273 -12.67 -10.87 8.26
C PHE A 273 -13.48 -11.89 9.08
N ARG A 274 -13.01 -12.28 10.26
CA ARG A 274 -13.76 -13.15 11.19
C ARG A 274 -15.09 -12.53 11.61
N ARG A 275 -15.13 -11.21 11.84
CA ARG A 275 -16.37 -10.49 12.14
C ARG A 275 -17.36 -10.48 10.97
N LEU A 276 -16.92 -10.65 9.75
CA LEU A 276 -17.78 -10.90 8.59
C LEU A 276 -18.22 -12.36 8.47
N GLY A 277 -17.80 -13.22 9.41
CA GLY A 277 -18.12 -14.65 9.44
C GLY A 277 -17.15 -15.54 8.66
N VAL A 278 -16.05 -14.99 8.15
CA VAL A 278 -15.04 -15.75 7.41
C VAL A 278 -14.23 -16.62 8.36
N GLN A 279 -14.19 -17.93 8.10
CA GLN A 279 -13.33 -18.85 8.83
C GLN A 279 -11.90 -18.75 8.31
N ILE A 280 -10.98 -18.53 9.25
CA ILE A 280 -9.54 -18.44 8.97
C ILE A 280 -8.83 -19.34 9.98
N ILE A 281 -8.14 -20.34 9.47
CA ILE A 281 -7.34 -21.27 10.28
C ILE A 281 -5.86 -20.86 10.13
N GLU A 282 -5.24 -20.48 11.23
CA GLU A 282 -3.80 -20.19 11.29
C GLU A 282 -3.04 -21.51 11.44
N ASP A 283 -2.07 -21.76 10.58
CA ASP A 283 -1.21 -22.93 10.55
C ASP A 283 0.26 -22.47 10.45
N GLY A 284 0.85 -22.15 11.59
CA GLY A 284 2.15 -21.48 11.66
C GLY A 284 2.06 -20.07 11.06
N ASP A 285 2.83 -19.81 10.01
CA ASP A 285 2.79 -18.53 9.28
C ASP A 285 1.93 -18.60 8.00
N ASP A 286 1.17 -19.68 7.83
CA ASP A 286 0.20 -19.86 6.74
C ASP A 286 -1.23 -19.61 7.24
N LEU A 287 -2.12 -19.24 6.30
CA LEU A 287 -3.56 -19.18 6.54
C LEU A 287 -4.26 -20.21 5.65
N LEU A 288 -5.14 -21.02 6.21
CA LEU A 288 -6.07 -21.87 5.47
C LEU A 288 -7.47 -21.26 5.54
N ILE A 289 -8.02 -20.96 4.38
CA ILE A 289 -9.40 -20.47 4.24
C ILE A 289 -10.24 -21.63 3.69
N PRO A 290 -11.02 -22.33 4.55
CA PRO A 290 -11.84 -23.43 4.11
C PRO A 290 -13.00 -22.95 3.24
N ARG A 291 -13.60 -23.86 2.51
CA ARG A 291 -14.83 -23.54 1.75
C ARG A 291 -15.94 -23.17 2.73
N GLN A 292 -16.61 -22.08 2.44
CA GLN A 292 -17.81 -21.62 3.14
C GLN A 292 -18.87 -21.23 2.12
N ASP A 293 -20.03 -21.87 2.17
CA ASP A 293 -21.18 -21.49 1.35
C ASP A 293 -22.08 -20.47 2.09
N HIS A 294 -21.95 -20.39 3.43
CA HIS A 294 -22.64 -19.43 4.31
C HIS A 294 -21.67 -18.85 5.33
N TYR A 295 -21.71 -17.55 5.52
CA TYR A 295 -21.00 -16.86 6.59
C TYR A 295 -21.83 -15.68 7.08
N VAL A 296 -21.84 -15.48 8.39
CA VAL A 296 -22.76 -14.56 9.08
C VAL A 296 -21.98 -13.41 9.68
N ILE A 297 -22.41 -12.19 9.39
CA ILE A 297 -21.83 -10.97 9.96
C ILE A 297 -22.17 -10.91 11.45
N ASP A 298 -21.16 -10.68 12.29
CA ASP A 298 -21.36 -10.47 13.73
C ASP A 298 -22.15 -9.19 13.99
N SER A 299 -22.81 -9.12 15.14
CA SER A 299 -23.34 -7.88 15.71
C SER A 299 -22.43 -7.39 16.85
N PHE A 300 -22.60 -6.15 17.28
CA PHE A 300 -22.04 -5.71 18.54
C PHE A 300 -22.66 -6.49 19.73
N ILE A 301 -22.02 -6.41 20.89
CA ILE A 301 -22.45 -7.16 22.11
C ILE A 301 -23.90 -6.84 22.48
N ASP A 302 -24.38 -5.65 22.20
CA ASP A 302 -25.75 -5.21 22.45
C ASP A 302 -26.74 -5.59 21.33
N GLY A 303 -26.28 -6.36 20.31
CA GLY A 303 -27.09 -6.78 19.18
C GLY A 303 -27.27 -5.74 18.08
N THR A 304 -26.62 -4.57 18.18
CA THR A 304 -26.70 -3.53 17.14
C THR A 304 -25.85 -3.89 15.92
N ILE A 305 -26.16 -3.24 14.78
CA ILE A 305 -25.49 -3.49 13.49
C ILE A 305 -24.00 -3.15 13.60
N MET A 306 -23.17 -4.11 13.13
CA MET A 306 -21.73 -3.97 13.07
C MET A 306 -21.31 -2.74 12.23
N THR A 307 -20.34 -1.99 12.73
CA THR A 307 -19.64 -0.95 11.97
C THR A 307 -18.18 -1.35 11.80
N ILE A 308 -17.70 -1.37 10.55
CA ILE A 308 -16.30 -1.54 10.21
C ILE A 308 -15.76 -0.20 9.72
N SER A 309 -14.72 0.31 10.37
CA SER A 309 -14.10 1.59 9.99
C SER A 309 -12.58 1.46 9.95
N ASP A 310 -11.97 2.21 9.03
CA ASP A 310 -10.53 2.38 8.98
C ASP A 310 -10.03 3.34 10.07
N ALA A 311 -8.77 3.17 10.42
CA ALA A 311 -8.05 4.05 11.34
C ALA A 311 -6.53 3.90 11.11
N PRO A 312 -5.71 4.87 11.55
CA PRO A 312 -4.27 4.70 11.61
C PRO A 312 -3.90 3.43 12.36
N TRP A 313 -2.80 2.79 11.94
CA TRP A 313 -2.31 1.57 12.58
C TRP A 313 -2.08 1.77 14.10
N PRO A 314 -2.41 0.79 14.97
CA PRO A 314 -2.82 -0.58 14.64
C PRO A 314 -4.32 -0.75 14.34
N GLY A 315 -5.03 0.31 14.01
CA GLY A 315 -6.40 0.21 13.50
C GLY A 315 -6.45 -0.48 12.13
N LEU A 316 -7.67 -0.69 11.61
CA LEU A 316 -7.86 -1.32 10.32
C LEU A 316 -7.34 -0.43 9.19
N THR A 317 -6.48 -1.00 8.34
CA THR A 317 -5.96 -0.28 7.17
C THR A 317 -7.07 0.15 6.20
N PRO A 318 -7.05 1.41 5.72
CA PRO A 318 -8.04 1.90 4.75
C PRO A 318 -8.01 1.15 3.41
N ASP A 319 -6.90 0.50 3.09
CA ASP A 319 -6.68 -0.18 1.82
C ASP A 319 -7.48 -1.48 1.66
N LEU A 320 -8.04 -2.03 2.74
CA LEU A 320 -8.86 -3.26 2.71
C LEU A 320 -10.36 -3.00 2.83
N ILE A 321 -10.81 -1.79 3.08
CA ILE A 321 -12.25 -1.47 3.18
C ILE A 321 -13.01 -1.92 1.93
N SER A 322 -12.46 -1.71 0.74
CA SER A 322 -13.09 -2.10 -0.52
C SER A 322 -13.24 -3.62 -0.65
N VAL A 323 -12.24 -4.39 -0.23
CA VAL A 323 -12.28 -5.86 -0.25
C VAL A 323 -13.30 -6.39 0.76
N LEU A 324 -13.26 -5.90 2.01
CA LEU A 324 -14.21 -6.27 3.06
C LEU A 324 -15.66 -5.96 2.66
N LEU A 325 -15.87 -4.82 2.00
CA LEU A 325 -17.19 -4.43 1.50
C LEU A 325 -17.72 -5.40 0.46
N VAL A 326 -16.89 -5.83 -0.49
CA VAL A 326 -17.28 -6.85 -1.49
C VAL A 326 -17.60 -8.18 -0.81
N VAL A 327 -16.79 -8.64 0.14
CA VAL A 327 -17.03 -9.87 0.89
C VAL A 327 -18.38 -9.81 1.62
N ALA A 328 -18.71 -8.68 2.24
CA ALA A 328 -19.97 -8.48 2.94
C ALA A 328 -21.20 -8.61 2.03
N THR A 329 -21.09 -8.36 0.72
CA THR A 329 -22.24 -8.47 -0.21
C THR A 329 -22.83 -9.87 -0.28
N GLN A 330 -22.05 -10.90 0.03
CA GLN A 330 -22.47 -12.31 -0.02
C GLN A 330 -22.60 -12.92 1.39
N ALA A 331 -22.30 -12.20 2.46
CA ALA A 331 -22.55 -12.63 3.83
C ALA A 331 -24.04 -12.59 4.18
N GLN A 332 -24.43 -13.23 5.28
CA GLN A 332 -25.74 -13.05 5.90
C GLN A 332 -25.67 -11.91 6.92
N GLY A 333 -26.52 -10.89 6.76
CA GLY A 333 -26.64 -9.77 7.70
C GLY A 333 -26.33 -8.43 7.06
N SER A 334 -26.18 -7.41 7.90
CA SER A 334 -25.91 -6.04 7.47
C SER A 334 -24.71 -5.45 8.20
N VAL A 335 -23.95 -4.61 7.53
CA VAL A 335 -22.78 -3.93 8.09
C VAL A 335 -22.66 -2.52 7.54
N LEU A 336 -22.30 -1.57 8.40
CA LEU A 336 -21.94 -0.22 8.02
C LEU A 336 -20.42 -0.13 7.81
N PHE A 337 -19.98 0.23 6.62
CA PHE A 337 -18.59 0.63 6.35
C PHE A 337 -18.43 2.12 6.50
N HIS A 338 -17.41 2.54 7.25
CA HIS A 338 -17.08 3.95 7.45
C HIS A 338 -15.62 4.21 7.09
N GLN A 339 -15.41 4.72 5.88
CA GLN A 339 -14.11 5.13 5.36
C GLN A 339 -13.77 6.53 5.88
N LYS A 340 -12.94 6.62 6.92
CA LYS A 340 -12.62 7.89 7.60
C LYS A 340 -11.45 8.63 6.97
N MET A 341 -10.46 7.89 6.46
CA MET A 341 -9.16 8.46 6.10
C MET A 341 -9.10 9.04 4.70
N PHE A 342 -10.02 8.68 3.79
CA PHE A 342 -10.02 9.14 2.39
C PHE A 342 -11.43 9.49 1.90
N GLU A 343 -11.52 10.56 1.10
CA GLU A 343 -12.81 11.17 0.71
C GLU A 343 -13.52 10.46 -0.46
N SER A 344 -12.79 9.68 -1.28
CA SER A 344 -13.34 9.21 -2.58
C SER A 344 -13.22 7.70 -2.78
N ARG A 345 -12.92 6.92 -1.75
CA ARG A 345 -12.68 5.49 -1.91
C ARG A 345 -13.94 4.63 -2.07
N LEU A 346 -15.12 5.13 -1.70
CA LEU A 346 -16.37 4.36 -1.77
C LEU A 346 -17.14 4.54 -3.10
N PHE A 347 -16.71 5.40 -4.00
CA PHE A 347 -17.46 5.64 -5.26
C PHE A 347 -17.53 4.43 -6.19
N PHE A 348 -16.63 3.46 -6.05
CA PHE A 348 -16.68 2.23 -6.84
C PHE A 348 -17.91 1.35 -6.52
N VAL A 349 -18.61 1.57 -5.39
CA VAL A 349 -19.77 0.77 -4.98
C VAL A 349 -20.92 0.84 -5.99
N ASP A 350 -21.00 1.90 -6.81
CA ASP A 350 -21.97 2.01 -7.88
C ASP A 350 -21.88 0.81 -8.84
N LYS A 351 -20.67 0.33 -9.11
CA LYS A 351 -20.44 -0.84 -9.96
C LYS A 351 -20.94 -2.14 -9.31
N LEU A 352 -20.78 -2.25 -7.99
CA LEU A 352 -21.33 -3.39 -7.24
C LEU A 352 -22.86 -3.37 -7.21
N ILE A 353 -23.48 -2.21 -7.11
CA ILE A 353 -24.93 -2.03 -7.19
C ILE A 353 -25.41 -2.44 -8.59
N ASP A 354 -24.74 -2.02 -9.65
CA ASP A 354 -25.02 -2.44 -11.04
C ASP A 354 -24.94 -3.98 -11.19
N MET A 355 -24.01 -4.62 -10.46
CA MET A 355 -23.88 -6.09 -10.40
C MET A 355 -24.95 -6.77 -9.53
N GLY A 356 -25.79 -6.01 -8.86
CA GLY A 356 -26.92 -6.51 -8.05
C GLY A 356 -26.66 -6.59 -6.56
N ALA A 357 -25.55 -6.03 -6.06
CA ALA A 357 -25.32 -5.92 -4.61
C ALA A 357 -26.32 -4.95 -3.97
N GLN A 358 -26.74 -5.25 -2.75
CA GLN A 358 -27.60 -4.36 -1.95
C GLN A 358 -26.73 -3.46 -1.08
N ILE A 359 -26.45 -2.27 -1.58
CA ILE A 359 -25.62 -1.27 -0.91
C ILE A 359 -26.37 0.06 -0.90
N ILE A 360 -26.37 0.73 0.25
CA ILE A 360 -26.84 2.11 0.40
C ILE A 360 -25.61 2.97 0.62
N LEU A 361 -25.23 3.78 -0.36
CA LEU A 361 -24.20 4.79 -0.19
C LEU A 361 -24.83 5.99 0.53
N CYS A 362 -24.52 6.13 1.83
CA CYS A 362 -25.08 7.17 2.66
C CYS A 362 -24.48 8.54 2.36
N ASP A 363 -23.16 8.56 2.16
CA ASP A 363 -22.34 9.72 1.80
C ASP A 363 -20.97 9.24 1.25
N PRO A 364 -20.04 10.14 0.88
CA PRO A 364 -18.71 9.74 0.37
C PRO A 364 -17.90 8.84 1.31
N HIS A 365 -18.23 8.81 2.60
CA HIS A 365 -17.49 8.11 3.64
C HIS A 365 -18.20 6.87 4.18
N ARG A 366 -19.52 6.72 3.98
CA ARG A 366 -20.31 5.67 4.62
C ARG A 366 -21.18 4.91 3.63
N ALA A 367 -21.13 3.58 3.73
CA ALA A 367 -21.99 2.69 2.97
C ALA A 367 -22.53 1.56 3.85
N VAL A 368 -23.81 1.29 3.76
CA VAL A 368 -24.45 0.13 4.39
C VAL A 368 -24.54 -0.98 3.35
N VAL A 369 -24.01 -2.14 3.68
CA VAL A 369 -24.13 -3.36 2.87
C VAL A 369 -25.14 -4.29 3.53
N VAL A 370 -26.12 -4.77 2.76
CA VAL A 370 -27.02 -5.84 3.13
C VAL A 370 -26.64 -7.07 2.32
N GLY A 371 -26.05 -8.06 3.00
CA GLY A 371 -25.54 -9.25 2.32
C GLY A 371 -26.66 -10.19 1.87
N HIS A 372 -26.39 -10.94 0.82
CA HIS A 372 -27.36 -11.83 0.16
C HIS A 372 -27.34 -13.28 0.66
N ASP A 373 -26.46 -13.61 1.63
CA ASP A 373 -26.25 -14.98 2.13
C ASP A 373 -26.01 -16.00 1.00
N ASN A 374 -25.25 -15.60 -0.02
CA ASN A 374 -25.04 -16.38 -1.24
C ASN A 374 -26.31 -16.81 -1.99
N ALA A 375 -27.50 -16.43 -1.54
CA ALA A 375 -28.75 -16.77 -2.18
C ALA A 375 -28.93 -16.10 -3.55
N LYS A 376 -28.31 -14.94 -3.73
CA LYS A 376 -28.40 -14.16 -4.97
C LYS A 376 -26.97 -13.76 -5.42
N LYS A 377 -26.52 -14.39 -6.48
CA LYS A 377 -25.18 -14.14 -7.03
C LYS A 377 -25.11 -12.78 -7.71
N LEU A 378 -23.91 -12.18 -7.67
CA LEU A 378 -23.61 -10.99 -8.45
C LEU A 378 -23.71 -11.30 -9.95
N ARG A 379 -24.09 -10.31 -10.74
CA ARG A 379 -24.19 -10.41 -12.19
C ARG A 379 -22.92 -9.90 -12.84
N ALA A 380 -22.49 -10.54 -13.91
CA ALA A 380 -21.40 -10.06 -14.73
C ALA A 380 -21.71 -8.69 -15.33
N GLY A 381 -20.67 -7.89 -15.55
CA GLY A 381 -20.80 -6.56 -16.11
C GLY A 381 -19.49 -6.00 -16.66
N ARG A 382 -19.60 -4.82 -17.29
CA ARG A 382 -18.44 -4.05 -17.72
C ARG A 382 -18.12 -2.98 -16.70
N MET A 383 -16.86 -2.93 -16.25
CA MET A 383 -16.37 -2.03 -15.22
C MET A 383 -15.07 -1.39 -15.68
N SER A 384 -14.65 -0.34 -14.98
CA SER A 384 -13.32 0.24 -15.14
C SER A 384 -12.68 0.42 -13.77
N SER A 385 -11.42 0.03 -13.65
CA SER A 385 -10.66 0.20 -12.40
C SER A 385 -10.33 1.68 -12.17
N PRO A 386 -10.86 2.33 -11.13
CA PRO A 386 -10.57 3.73 -10.86
C PRO A 386 -9.22 3.94 -10.15
N ASP A 387 -8.82 2.97 -9.34
CA ASP A 387 -7.59 2.93 -8.55
C ASP A 387 -7.20 1.47 -8.22
N ILE A 388 -6.07 1.27 -7.55
CA ILE A 388 -5.54 -0.05 -7.20
C ILE A 388 -6.54 -0.85 -6.33
N ARG A 389 -7.10 -0.24 -5.30
CA ARG A 389 -7.87 -0.93 -4.25
C ARG A 389 -9.31 -1.19 -4.66
N ALA A 390 -9.93 -0.26 -5.36
CA ALA A 390 -11.21 -0.51 -6.01
C ALA A 390 -11.05 -1.54 -7.14
N GLY A 391 -9.95 -1.50 -7.88
CA GLY A 391 -9.67 -2.46 -8.96
C GLY A 391 -9.65 -3.90 -8.48
N ILE A 392 -8.93 -4.22 -7.39
CA ILE A 392 -8.93 -5.58 -6.84
C ILE A 392 -10.30 -5.98 -6.29
N ALA A 393 -11.03 -5.06 -5.66
CA ALA A 393 -12.38 -5.32 -5.18
C ALA A 393 -13.34 -5.66 -6.33
N LEU A 394 -13.27 -4.93 -7.45
CA LEU A 394 -14.03 -5.23 -8.65
C LEU A 394 -13.62 -6.58 -9.29
N LEU A 395 -12.33 -6.93 -9.23
CA LEU A 395 -11.86 -8.25 -9.68
C LEU A 395 -12.46 -9.38 -8.82
N ILE A 396 -12.48 -9.22 -7.50
CA ILE A 396 -13.12 -10.18 -6.58
C ILE A 396 -14.62 -10.33 -6.91
N ALA A 397 -15.32 -9.22 -7.11
CA ALA A 397 -16.72 -9.23 -7.50
C ALA A 397 -16.94 -9.93 -8.85
N ALA A 398 -16.10 -9.67 -9.85
CA ALA A 398 -16.17 -10.30 -11.17
C ALA A 398 -15.93 -11.81 -11.11
N LEU A 399 -14.95 -12.27 -10.31
CA LEU A 399 -14.68 -13.69 -10.10
C LEU A 399 -15.86 -14.43 -9.43
N THR A 400 -16.62 -13.72 -8.59
CA THR A 400 -17.78 -14.27 -7.88
C THR A 400 -19.06 -14.23 -8.74
N ALA A 401 -19.12 -13.33 -9.70
CA ALA A 401 -20.31 -13.08 -10.53
C ALA A 401 -20.66 -14.27 -11.44
N GLN A 402 -21.93 -14.36 -11.82
CA GLN A 402 -22.37 -15.30 -12.87
C GLN A 402 -22.19 -14.67 -14.25
N GLY A 403 -21.44 -15.36 -15.13
CA GLY A 403 -21.19 -14.94 -16.50
C GLY A 403 -19.80 -14.31 -16.70
N THR A 404 -19.62 -13.63 -17.82
CA THR A 404 -18.32 -13.02 -18.19
C THR A 404 -18.33 -11.52 -17.94
N SER A 405 -17.44 -11.08 -17.07
CA SER A 405 -17.20 -9.66 -16.78
C SER A 405 -16.01 -9.11 -17.54
N ARG A 406 -16.00 -7.79 -17.74
CA ARG A 406 -14.86 -7.07 -18.29
C ARG A 406 -14.45 -5.93 -17.36
N ILE A 407 -13.16 -5.86 -17.04
CA ILE A 407 -12.57 -4.74 -16.29
C ILE A 407 -11.58 -4.01 -17.19
N ASP A 408 -11.90 -2.76 -17.51
CA ASP A 408 -11.01 -1.86 -18.26
C ASP A 408 -10.04 -1.15 -17.31
N ASN A 409 -8.97 -0.52 -17.86
CA ASN A 409 -7.98 0.25 -17.11
C ASN A 409 -7.25 -0.57 -16.04
N ILE A 410 -6.89 -1.82 -16.36
CA ILE A 410 -6.24 -2.74 -15.44
C ILE A 410 -4.82 -2.34 -15.07
N ALA A 411 -4.20 -1.41 -15.80
CA ALA A 411 -2.93 -0.80 -15.40
C ALA A 411 -2.98 -0.25 -13.96
N GLN A 412 -4.16 0.15 -13.45
CA GLN A 412 -4.31 0.52 -12.05
C GLN A 412 -4.10 -0.68 -11.10
N ILE A 413 -4.53 -1.88 -11.49
CA ILE A 413 -4.30 -3.12 -10.71
C ILE A 413 -2.81 -3.49 -10.76
N ASP A 414 -2.19 -3.42 -11.94
CA ASP A 414 -0.76 -3.74 -12.16
C ASP A 414 0.18 -2.83 -11.35
N ARG A 415 -0.27 -1.66 -10.91
CA ARG A 415 0.48 -0.78 -10.02
C ARG A 415 0.69 -1.36 -8.62
N GLY A 416 -0.13 -2.32 -8.20
CA GLY A 416 -0.12 -2.85 -6.85
C GLY A 416 -0.16 -4.36 -6.71
N TYR A 417 -0.39 -5.11 -7.79
CA TYR A 417 -0.51 -6.57 -7.76
C TYR A 417 0.33 -7.19 -8.88
N GLU A 418 1.30 -8.04 -8.49
CA GLU A 418 2.21 -8.73 -9.40
C GLU A 418 1.49 -9.90 -10.08
N ASN A 419 1.40 -9.87 -11.43
CA ASN A 419 0.84 -10.95 -12.25
C ASN A 419 -0.41 -11.62 -11.63
N ILE A 420 -1.37 -10.79 -11.19
CA ILE A 420 -2.52 -11.28 -10.41
C ILE A 420 -3.35 -12.30 -11.19
N GLU A 421 -3.55 -12.08 -12.50
CA GLU A 421 -4.27 -13.00 -13.36
C GLU A 421 -3.59 -14.37 -13.48
N GLY A 422 -2.28 -14.41 -13.66
CA GLY A 422 -1.52 -15.65 -13.74
C GLY A 422 -1.58 -16.45 -12.44
N ARG A 423 -1.42 -15.77 -11.32
CA ARG A 423 -1.43 -16.38 -9.98
C ARG A 423 -2.82 -16.91 -9.61
N LEU A 424 -3.90 -16.18 -9.92
CA LEU A 424 -5.27 -16.65 -9.69
C LEU A 424 -5.68 -17.75 -10.68
N ASN A 425 -5.24 -17.69 -11.94
CA ASN A 425 -5.47 -18.76 -12.91
C ASN A 425 -4.81 -20.07 -12.47
N ALA A 426 -3.66 -20.01 -11.80
CA ALA A 426 -3.02 -21.21 -11.23
C ALA A 426 -3.87 -21.86 -10.11
N LEU A 427 -4.78 -21.12 -9.47
CA LEU A 427 -5.74 -21.65 -8.50
C LEU A 427 -7.05 -22.13 -9.15
N GLY A 428 -7.26 -21.91 -10.46
CA GLY A 428 -8.45 -22.32 -11.19
C GLY A 428 -9.35 -21.17 -11.67
N ALA A 429 -8.94 -19.90 -11.52
CA ALA A 429 -9.64 -18.77 -12.12
C ALA A 429 -9.57 -18.84 -13.66
N LYS A 430 -10.44 -18.08 -14.31
CA LYS A 430 -10.41 -17.88 -15.76
C LYS A 430 -10.38 -16.38 -16.07
N ILE A 431 -9.18 -15.84 -16.06
CA ILE A 431 -8.91 -14.45 -16.37
C ILE A 431 -8.04 -14.38 -17.62
N GLN A 432 -8.43 -13.56 -18.58
CA GLN A 432 -7.66 -13.30 -19.80
C GLN A 432 -7.36 -11.81 -19.90
N ARG A 433 -6.11 -11.47 -20.20
CA ARG A 433 -5.72 -10.10 -20.55
C ARG A 433 -5.99 -9.86 -22.02
N ALA A 434 -6.73 -8.81 -22.34
CA ALA A 434 -7.10 -8.45 -23.70
C ALA A 434 -6.71 -7.00 -24.00
N GLU A 435 -6.14 -6.77 -25.17
CA GLU A 435 -5.94 -5.41 -25.69
C GLU A 435 -7.27 -4.85 -26.20
N VAL A 436 -7.51 -3.59 -25.87
CA VAL A 436 -8.66 -2.84 -26.41
C VAL A 436 -8.19 -2.08 -27.63
N CYS A 437 -8.67 -2.49 -28.78
CA CYS A 437 -8.51 -1.69 -30.02
C CYS A 437 -9.26 -0.37 -29.92
#